data_91d07e87e983152c35b5b8f766191ab3
#
_entry.id   91d07e87e983152c35b5b8f766191ab3
#
_cell.length_a   1.000
_cell.length_b   1.000
_cell.length_c   1.000
_cell.angle_alpha   90.00
_cell.angle_beta   90.00
_cell.angle_gamma   90.00
#
_symmetry.space_group_name_H-M   'P 1'
#
loop_
_entity.id
_entity.type
_entity.pdbx_description
1 polymer ?
#
loop_
_entity_poly.entity_id
_entity_poly.type
_entity_poly.pdbx_seq_one_letter_code
_entity_poly.pdbx_strand_id
1 'polypeptide(L)'
;SMQPQSMLTFAICMLIAVAVPFVLTVMVGKKKLQPKEVKSVEEVKSAEVTELKAFATGDVIALKEVNDGVFSAGTIGEGFAIIPENETIYAPADATVSLLMQESRHACGLKLANGAEILLHIGIDTVAMKGDGFEYLVKEGQKVSAGTPLIKFDKKKISEAGYVDT
;
A
#
# COMPACT_ATOMS: atom_id res chain seq x y z
N SER A 1 57.21 -31.07 -8.11
CA SER A 1 56.77 -31.28 -6.71
C SER A 1 56.84 -29.96 -5.96
N MET A 2 55.73 -29.48 -5.44
CA MET A 2 55.71 -28.26 -4.63
C MET A 2 56.53 -28.45 -3.36
N GLN A 3 57.37 -27.47 -3.06
CA GLN A 3 58.21 -27.47 -1.86
C GLN A 3 57.32 -27.45 -0.60
N PRO A 4 57.65 -28.15 0.49
CA PRO A 4 56.84 -28.21 1.71
C PRO A 4 56.51 -26.84 2.31
N GLN A 5 57.40 -25.87 2.20
CA GLN A 5 57.18 -24.48 2.66
C GLN A 5 56.11 -23.75 1.85
N SER A 6 56.02 -24.00 0.55
CA SER A 6 54.94 -23.39 -0.26
C SER A 6 53.57 -23.99 -0.01
N MET A 7 53.47 -25.25 0.38
CA MET A 7 52.22 -25.89 0.82
C MET A 7 51.71 -25.32 2.14
N LEU A 8 52.63 -25.08 3.08
CA LEU A 8 52.22 -24.47 4.38
C LEU A 8 51.72 -23.04 4.20
N THR A 9 52.44 -22.25 3.39
CA THR A 9 52.03 -20.87 3.06
C THR A 9 50.70 -20.84 2.35
N PHE A 10 50.45 -21.75 1.41
CA PHE A 10 49.18 -21.85 0.71
C PHE A 10 48.03 -22.24 1.66
N ALA A 11 48.23 -23.19 2.57
CA ALA A 11 47.24 -23.59 3.56
C ALA A 11 46.89 -22.44 4.53
N ILE A 12 47.90 -21.68 4.98
CA ILE A 12 47.67 -20.49 5.84
C ILE A 12 46.90 -19.41 5.09
N CYS A 13 47.24 -19.12 3.83
CA CYS A 13 46.48 -18.14 3.02
C CYS A 13 45.03 -18.58 2.80
N MET A 14 44.78 -19.87 2.54
CA MET A 14 43.41 -20.39 2.43
C MET A 14 42.62 -20.27 3.75
N LEU A 15 43.22 -20.57 4.89
CA LEU A 15 42.58 -20.41 6.18
C LEU A 15 42.21 -18.95 6.49
N ILE A 16 43.10 -18.01 6.16
CA ILE A 16 42.85 -16.58 6.32
C ILE A 16 41.74 -16.11 5.37
N ALA A 17 41.76 -16.56 4.13
CA ALA A 17 40.77 -16.21 3.12
C ALA A 17 39.35 -16.66 3.48
N VAL A 18 39.22 -17.74 4.25
CA VAL A 18 37.89 -18.22 4.72
C VAL A 18 37.54 -17.63 6.09
N ALA A 19 38.50 -17.57 7.01
CA ALA A 19 38.23 -17.13 8.39
C ALA A 19 37.88 -15.64 8.48
N VAL A 20 38.58 -14.77 7.74
CA VAL A 20 38.34 -13.31 7.81
C VAL A 20 36.98 -12.92 7.27
N PRO A 21 36.50 -13.36 6.11
CA PRO A 21 35.15 -13.06 5.66
C PRO A 21 34.06 -13.64 6.58
N PHE A 22 34.29 -14.85 7.13
CA PHE A 22 33.35 -15.47 8.04
C PHE A 22 33.20 -14.66 9.33
N VAL A 23 34.28 -14.25 9.95
CA VAL A 23 34.29 -13.42 11.17
C VAL A 23 33.64 -12.07 10.90
N LEU A 24 33.98 -11.43 9.76
CA LEU A 24 33.37 -10.17 9.34
C LEU A 24 31.86 -10.31 9.12
N THR A 25 31.43 -11.39 8.48
CA THR A 25 30.01 -11.66 8.22
C THR A 25 29.25 -11.89 9.54
N VAL A 26 29.83 -12.63 10.47
CA VAL A 26 29.23 -12.86 11.81
C VAL A 26 29.19 -11.57 12.63
N MET A 27 30.24 -10.74 12.60
CA MET A 27 30.28 -9.48 13.33
C MET A 27 29.29 -8.46 12.76
N VAL A 28 29.24 -8.33 11.44
CA VAL A 28 28.29 -7.42 10.76
C VAL A 28 26.87 -7.95 10.87
N GLY A 29 26.68 -9.27 10.75
CA GLY A 29 25.38 -9.93 10.92
C GLY A 29 24.83 -9.75 12.33
N LYS A 30 25.63 -9.92 13.37
CA LYS A 30 25.22 -9.67 14.77
C LYS A 30 24.85 -8.21 15.00
N LYS A 31 25.54 -7.26 14.34
CA LYS A 31 25.24 -5.82 14.47
C LYS A 31 23.97 -5.40 13.72
N LYS A 32 23.63 -6.10 12.60
CA LYS A 32 22.40 -5.87 11.83
C LYS A 32 21.19 -6.65 12.37
N LEU A 33 21.44 -7.78 13.03
CA LEU A 33 20.41 -8.67 13.58
C LEU A 33 20.15 -8.45 15.08
N GLN A 34 20.75 -7.44 15.70
CA GLN A 34 20.20 -7.00 16.99
C GLN A 34 18.79 -6.50 16.70
N PRO A 35 17.77 -7.14 17.28
CA PRO A 35 16.43 -6.57 17.23
C PRO A 35 16.59 -5.15 17.78
N LYS A 36 16.28 -4.12 16.99
CA LYS A 36 15.98 -2.83 17.58
C LYS A 36 15.00 -3.15 18.68
N GLU A 37 15.39 -2.90 19.94
CA GLU A 37 14.40 -2.89 21.01
C GLU A 37 13.23 -2.08 20.45
N VAL A 38 12.16 -2.81 20.14
CA VAL A 38 10.88 -2.19 19.90
C VAL A 38 10.62 -1.49 21.21
N LYS A 39 10.90 -0.19 21.27
CA LYS A 39 10.39 0.67 22.34
C LYS A 39 8.97 0.23 22.50
N SER A 40 8.68 -0.24 23.72
CA SER A 40 7.37 -0.73 24.14
C SER A 40 6.33 -0.06 23.28
N VAL A 41 5.59 -0.89 22.52
CA VAL A 41 4.39 -0.44 21.84
C VAL A 41 3.62 0.26 22.95
N GLU A 42 3.67 1.61 22.98
CA GLU A 42 2.66 2.34 23.72
C GLU A 42 1.38 1.72 23.21
N GLU A 43 0.64 1.09 24.12
CA GLU A 43 -0.70 0.60 23.82
C GLU A 43 -1.38 1.76 23.10
N VAL A 44 -1.46 1.64 21.78
CA VAL A 44 -2.31 2.52 20.99
C VAL A 44 -3.67 2.19 21.55
N LYS A 45 -4.11 3.02 22.49
CA LYS A 45 -5.44 2.99 23.06
C LYS A 45 -6.34 2.86 21.84
N SER A 46 -6.91 1.65 21.66
CA SER A 46 -7.70 1.32 20.49
C SER A 46 -8.76 2.42 20.40
N ALA A 47 -8.56 3.35 19.49
CA ALA A 47 -9.55 4.36 19.23
C ALA A 47 -10.78 3.57 18.78
N GLU A 48 -11.85 3.79 19.50
CA GLU A 48 -13.16 3.17 19.33
C GLU A 48 -13.52 3.04 17.85
N VAL A 49 -14.19 1.93 17.49
CA VAL A 49 -14.60 1.60 16.13
C VAL A 49 -15.11 2.85 15.42
N THR A 50 -14.37 3.30 14.40
CA THR A 50 -14.80 4.44 13.61
C THR A 50 -15.93 3.97 12.70
N GLU A 51 -17.09 4.57 12.82
CA GLU A 51 -18.19 4.36 11.87
C GLU A 51 -17.76 4.88 10.50
N LEU A 52 -17.81 4.02 9.49
CA LEU A 52 -17.53 4.41 8.11
C LEU A 52 -18.84 4.74 7.40
N LYS A 53 -18.93 5.94 6.85
CA LYS A 53 -20.03 6.34 5.97
C LYS A 53 -19.78 5.84 4.55
N ALA A 54 -20.86 5.68 3.78
CA ALA A 54 -20.73 5.37 2.36
C ALA A 54 -19.89 6.45 1.65
N PHE A 55 -18.90 6.02 0.90
CA PHE A 55 -17.99 6.90 0.17
C PHE A 55 -18.51 7.29 -1.22
N ALA A 56 -19.59 6.65 -1.70
CA ALA A 56 -20.32 6.98 -2.92
C ALA A 56 -21.80 6.64 -2.75
N THR A 57 -22.66 7.21 -3.60
CA THR A 57 -24.05 6.77 -3.75
C THR A 57 -24.08 5.67 -4.80
N GLY A 58 -24.80 4.58 -4.52
CA GLY A 58 -24.93 3.45 -5.43
C GLY A 58 -25.27 2.14 -4.74
N ASP A 59 -25.24 1.04 -5.49
CA ASP A 59 -25.51 -0.30 -5.00
C ASP A 59 -24.25 -0.92 -4.40
N VAL A 60 -24.36 -1.37 -3.14
CA VAL A 60 -23.26 -2.05 -2.43
C VAL A 60 -23.24 -3.51 -2.80
N ILE A 61 -22.08 -4.02 -3.23
CA ILE A 61 -21.83 -5.41 -3.54
C ILE A 61 -20.65 -5.97 -2.73
N ALA A 62 -20.64 -7.28 -2.50
CA ALA A 62 -19.51 -7.91 -1.83
C ALA A 62 -18.26 -7.86 -2.72
N LEU A 63 -17.09 -7.63 -2.12
CA LEU A 63 -15.83 -7.52 -2.86
C LEU A 63 -15.55 -8.74 -3.76
N LYS A 64 -15.93 -9.94 -3.30
CA LYS A 64 -15.81 -11.19 -4.08
C LYS A 64 -16.67 -11.24 -5.36
N GLU A 65 -17.65 -10.36 -5.49
CA GLU A 65 -18.53 -10.25 -6.67
C GLU A 65 -17.96 -9.31 -7.73
N VAL A 66 -16.90 -8.57 -7.38
CA VAL A 66 -16.16 -7.75 -8.34
C VAL A 66 -15.40 -8.67 -9.30
N ASN A 67 -15.60 -8.48 -10.59
CA ASN A 67 -14.97 -9.31 -11.62
C ASN A 67 -13.54 -8.84 -11.91
N ASP A 68 -12.69 -8.94 -10.91
CA ASP A 68 -11.23 -8.74 -11.04
C ASP A 68 -10.46 -9.85 -10.33
N GLY A 69 -9.17 -9.98 -10.57
CA GLY A 69 -8.33 -11.01 -9.95
C GLY A 69 -7.58 -10.54 -8.70
N VAL A 70 -7.71 -9.28 -8.29
CA VAL A 70 -6.90 -8.65 -7.24
C VAL A 70 -7.76 -8.31 -6.03
N PHE A 71 -8.78 -7.48 -6.21
CA PHE A 71 -9.66 -7.07 -5.10
C PHE A 71 -10.58 -8.21 -4.67
N SER A 72 -11.18 -8.92 -5.63
CA SER A 72 -12.07 -10.05 -5.33
C SER A 72 -11.38 -11.19 -4.57
N ALA A 73 -10.07 -11.35 -4.74
CA ALA A 73 -9.26 -12.32 -4.00
C ALA A 73 -8.89 -11.87 -2.59
N GLY A 74 -9.21 -10.62 -2.19
CA GLY A 74 -8.83 -10.06 -0.90
C GLY A 74 -7.32 -9.84 -0.72
N THR A 75 -6.56 -9.82 -1.80
CA THR A 75 -5.07 -9.72 -1.76
C THR A 75 -4.60 -8.38 -1.18
N ILE A 76 -5.36 -7.32 -1.39
CA ILE A 76 -5.03 -5.96 -0.91
C ILE A 76 -5.61 -5.70 0.49
N GLY A 77 -6.68 -6.38 0.85
CA GLY A 77 -7.37 -6.24 2.13
C GLY A 77 -8.84 -6.64 2.03
N GLU A 78 -9.52 -6.54 3.16
CA GLU A 78 -10.97 -6.73 3.25
C GLU A 78 -11.68 -5.45 2.79
N GLY A 79 -12.89 -5.61 2.24
CA GLY A 79 -13.65 -4.46 1.79
C GLY A 79 -14.98 -4.82 1.13
N PHE A 80 -15.55 -3.84 0.49
CA PHE A 80 -16.77 -3.96 -0.33
C PHE A 80 -16.63 -3.02 -1.53
N ALA A 81 -17.47 -3.22 -2.54
CA ALA A 81 -17.52 -2.37 -3.70
C ALA A 81 -18.88 -1.67 -3.81
N ILE A 82 -18.92 -0.57 -4.54
CA ILE A 82 -20.14 0.17 -4.85
C ILE A 82 -20.21 0.31 -6.37
N ILE A 83 -21.36 -0.02 -6.95
CA ILE A 83 -21.68 0.35 -8.33
C ILE A 83 -22.22 1.79 -8.26
N PRO A 84 -21.42 2.82 -8.69
CA PRO A 84 -21.74 4.19 -8.34
C PRO A 84 -22.86 4.75 -9.23
N GLU A 85 -23.76 5.52 -8.60
CA GLU A 85 -24.76 6.33 -9.31
C GLU A 85 -24.27 7.74 -9.62
N ASN A 86 -23.28 8.23 -8.86
CA ASN A 86 -22.70 9.56 -9.00
C ASN A 86 -21.22 9.50 -9.43
N GLU A 87 -20.62 10.65 -9.67
CA GLU A 87 -19.28 10.81 -10.22
C GLU A 87 -18.30 11.42 -9.20
N THR A 88 -18.56 11.24 -7.91
CA THR A 88 -17.71 11.79 -6.85
C THR A 88 -17.57 10.80 -5.70
N ILE A 89 -16.31 10.60 -5.27
CA ILE A 89 -15.97 9.82 -4.09
C ILE A 89 -15.72 10.75 -2.91
N TYR A 90 -16.25 10.39 -1.76
CA TYR A 90 -16.21 11.16 -0.52
C TYR A 90 -15.42 10.43 0.58
N ALA A 91 -14.87 11.18 1.52
CA ALA A 91 -14.21 10.59 2.70
C ALA A 91 -15.25 9.85 3.57
N PRO A 92 -15.04 8.55 3.87
CA PRO A 92 -15.96 7.77 4.69
C PRO A 92 -15.89 8.11 6.19
N ALA A 93 -14.81 8.75 6.63
CA ALA A 93 -14.56 9.16 8.01
C ALA A 93 -13.58 10.32 8.06
N ASP A 94 -13.36 10.88 9.25
CA ASP A 94 -12.29 11.83 9.49
C ASP A 94 -10.93 11.13 9.32
N ALA A 95 -10.08 11.68 8.46
CA ALA A 95 -8.84 11.05 8.05
C ALA A 95 -7.78 12.05 7.60
N THR A 96 -6.58 11.54 7.35
CA THR A 96 -5.54 12.25 6.60
C THR A 96 -5.34 11.54 5.26
N VAL A 97 -5.29 12.29 4.17
CA VAL A 97 -4.96 11.77 2.85
C VAL A 97 -3.52 11.28 2.87
N SER A 98 -3.32 9.96 2.81
CA SER A 98 -1.99 9.33 2.94
C SER A 98 -1.33 8.99 1.61
N LEU A 99 -2.13 8.83 0.54
CA LEU A 99 -1.64 8.45 -0.78
C LEU A 99 -2.53 9.05 -1.87
N LEU A 100 -1.91 9.62 -2.90
CA LEU A 100 -2.54 9.99 -4.17
C LEU A 100 -1.70 9.45 -5.33
N MET A 101 -2.30 8.69 -6.23
CA MET A 101 -1.65 8.17 -7.43
C MET A 101 -1.63 9.25 -8.50
N GLN A 102 -0.59 10.08 -8.53
CA GLN A 102 -0.54 11.32 -9.33
C GLN A 102 -0.73 11.11 -10.83
N GLU A 103 -0.24 10.01 -11.39
CA GLU A 103 -0.33 9.74 -12.84
C GLU A 103 -1.74 9.27 -13.24
N SER A 104 -2.31 8.36 -12.49
CA SER A 104 -3.58 7.69 -12.85
C SER A 104 -4.82 8.27 -12.16
N ARG A 105 -4.65 8.91 -11.00
CA ARG A 105 -5.68 9.63 -10.22
C ARG A 105 -6.93 8.82 -9.85
N HIS A 106 -6.90 7.52 -10.07
CA HIS A 106 -8.05 6.62 -9.86
C HIS A 106 -8.16 6.09 -8.44
N ALA A 107 -7.19 6.35 -7.58
CA ALA A 107 -7.16 5.82 -6.22
C ALA A 107 -6.64 6.83 -5.19
N CYS A 108 -7.16 6.75 -3.98
CA CYS A 108 -6.81 7.60 -2.84
C CYS A 108 -6.68 6.75 -1.58
N GLY A 109 -5.54 6.87 -0.89
CA GLY A 109 -5.32 6.29 0.43
C GLY A 109 -5.68 7.27 1.53
N LEU A 110 -6.35 6.78 2.57
CA LEU A 110 -6.73 7.54 3.76
C LEU A 110 -6.20 6.84 5.00
N LYS A 111 -5.66 7.61 5.94
CA LYS A 111 -5.25 7.15 7.27
C LYS A 111 -6.17 7.75 8.33
N LEU A 112 -6.88 6.89 9.06
CA LEU A 112 -7.77 7.28 10.14
C LEU A 112 -7.00 7.55 11.44
N ALA A 113 -7.66 8.22 12.39
CA ALA A 113 -7.08 8.55 13.69
C ALA A 113 -6.70 7.31 14.54
N ASN A 114 -7.42 6.19 14.35
CA ASN A 114 -7.13 4.91 14.99
C ASN A 114 -5.96 4.13 14.34
N GLY A 115 -5.35 4.68 13.29
CA GLY A 115 -4.25 4.06 12.55
C GLY A 115 -4.68 3.13 11.41
N ALA A 116 -5.99 2.86 11.24
CA ALA A 116 -6.48 2.09 10.10
C ALA A 116 -6.21 2.84 8.79
N GLU A 117 -5.91 2.08 7.75
CA GLU A 117 -5.69 2.61 6.40
C GLU A 117 -6.79 2.10 5.47
N ILE A 118 -7.34 3.00 4.67
CA ILE A 118 -8.40 2.71 3.70
C ILE A 118 -7.87 3.09 2.32
N LEU A 119 -8.02 2.19 1.36
CA LEU A 119 -7.80 2.47 -0.06
C LEU A 119 -9.17 2.62 -0.74
N LEU A 120 -9.43 3.77 -1.32
CA LEU A 120 -10.55 4.03 -2.21
C LEU A 120 -10.04 3.93 -3.65
N HIS A 121 -10.62 3.05 -4.43
CA HIS A 121 -10.19 2.74 -5.79
C HIS A 121 -11.39 2.84 -6.74
N ILE A 122 -11.25 3.49 -7.87
CA ILE A 122 -12.33 3.74 -8.83
C ILE A 122 -12.10 2.91 -10.09
N GLY A 123 -13.03 2.02 -10.35
CA GLY A 123 -13.09 1.20 -11.53
C GLY A 123 -12.08 0.06 -11.57
N ILE A 124 -12.27 -0.84 -12.52
CA ILE A 124 -11.39 -1.99 -12.78
C ILE A 124 -10.46 -1.61 -13.94
N ASP A 125 -9.15 -1.82 -13.76
CA ASP A 125 -8.09 -1.52 -14.73
C ASP A 125 -7.99 -0.06 -15.18
N THR A 126 -8.69 0.85 -14.53
CA THR A 126 -8.73 2.29 -14.85
C THR A 126 -7.38 3.00 -14.67
N VAL A 127 -6.40 2.37 -14.05
CA VAL A 127 -4.99 2.81 -14.03
C VAL A 127 -4.47 3.06 -15.45
N ALA A 128 -4.93 2.28 -16.43
CA ALA A 128 -4.54 2.40 -17.84
C ALA A 128 -5.04 3.70 -18.52
N MET A 129 -6.03 4.39 -17.94
CA MET A 129 -6.54 5.67 -18.41
C MET A 129 -5.58 6.84 -18.13
N LYS A 130 -4.51 6.63 -17.34
CA LYS A 130 -3.47 7.62 -17.04
C LYS A 130 -4.01 8.96 -16.55
N GLY A 131 -5.08 8.93 -15.77
CA GLY A 131 -5.72 10.10 -15.17
C GLY A 131 -6.74 10.80 -16.05
N ASP A 132 -6.98 10.35 -17.29
CA ASP A 132 -8.07 10.90 -18.10
C ASP A 132 -9.41 10.53 -17.48
N GLY A 133 -10.26 11.53 -17.25
CA GLY A 133 -11.54 11.37 -16.57
C GLY A 133 -11.46 11.35 -15.04
N PHE A 134 -10.30 11.64 -14.41
CA PHE A 134 -10.14 11.68 -12.96
C PHE A 134 -9.54 13.01 -12.48
N GLU A 135 -10.09 13.55 -11.40
CA GLU A 135 -9.64 14.80 -10.79
C GLU A 135 -9.59 14.65 -9.27
N TYR A 136 -8.42 14.92 -8.66
CA TYR A 136 -8.33 15.05 -7.21
C TYR A 136 -8.85 16.40 -6.74
N LEU A 137 -9.69 16.37 -5.71
CA LEU A 137 -10.21 17.56 -5.03
C LEU A 137 -9.46 17.86 -3.73
N VAL A 138 -8.48 17.03 -3.39
CA VAL A 138 -7.65 17.10 -2.18
C VAL A 138 -6.18 16.93 -2.51
N LYS A 139 -5.33 17.18 -1.50
CA LYS A 139 -3.87 17.03 -1.59
C LYS A 139 -3.38 15.99 -0.59
N GLU A 140 -2.26 15.34 -0.90
CA GLU A 140 -1.59 14.46 0.04
C GLU A 140 -1.19 15.21 1.32
N GLY A 141 -1.37 14.58 2.48
CA GLY A 141 -1.19 15.18 3.79
C GLY A 141 -2.38 16.03 4.29
N GLN A 142 -3.40 16.28 3.46
CA GLN A 142 -4.57 17.06 3.86
C GLN A 142 -5.42 16.27 4.86
N LYS A 143 -5.86 16.95 5.92
CA LYS A 143 -6.90 16.44 6.83
C LYS A 143 -8.28 16.68 6.21
N VAL A 144 -9.10 15.66 6.23
CA VAL A 144 -10.45 15.68 5.69
C VAL A 144 -11.44 15.17 6.74
N SER A 145 -12.67 15.69 6.71
CA SER A 145 -13.75 15.16 7.52
C SER A 145 -14.66 14.25 6.70
N ALA A 146 -15.39 13.37 7.37
CA ALA A 146 -16.38 12.52 6.73
C ALA A 146 -17.32 13.36 5.81
N GLY A 147 -17.47 12.89 4.57
CA GLY A 147 -18.26 13.58 3.53
C GLY A 147 -17.49 14.63 2.74
N THR A 148 -16.19 14.85 3.00
CA THR A 148 -15.35 15.70 2.14
C THR A 148 -15.18 15.04 0.77
N PRO A 149 -15.44 15.75 -0.37
CA PRO A 149 -15.20 15.20 -1.70
C PRO A 149 -13.70 15.02 -1.94
N LEU A 150 -13.30 13.85 -2.43
CA LEU A 150 -11.91 13.45 -2.62
C LEU A 150 -11.50 13.37 -4.08
N ILE A 151 -12.29 12.65 -4.88
CA ILE A 151 -12.02 12.38 -6.29
C ILE A 151 -13.32 12.60 -7.06
N LYS A 152 -13.22 13.33 -8.16
CA LYS A 152 -14.26 13.41 -9.18
C LYS A 152 -13.83 12.54 -10.37
N PHE A 153 -14.77 11.79 -10.94
CA PHE A 153 -14.51 10.94 -12.09
C PHE A 153 -15.63 11.04 -13.13
N ASP A 154 -15.32 10.69 -14.35
CA ASP A 154 -16.22 10.75 -15.50
C ASP A 154 -16.61 9.32 -15.92
N LYS A 155 -17.81 8.89 -15.54
CA LYS A 155 -18.35 7.56 -15.86
C LYS A 155 -18.42 7.29 -17.35
N LYS A 156 -18.73 8.33 -18.14
CA LYS A 156 -18.83 8.20 -19.61
C LYS A 156 -17.46 7.91 -20.20
N LYS A 157 -16.42 8.62 -19.79
CA LYS A 157 -15.05 8.35 -20.25
C LYS A 157 -14.56 6.96 -19.87
N ILE A 158 -14.86 6.51 -18.64
CA ILE A 158 -14.52 5.15 -18.17
C ILE A 158 -15.18 4.11 -19.10
N SER A 159 -16.48 4.25 -19.35
CA SER A 159 -17.23 3.36 -20.22
C SER A 159 -16.75 3.40 -21.69
N GLU A 160 -16.48 4.59 -22.24
CA GLU A 160 -15.95 4.77 -23.60
C GLU A 160 -14.54 4.16 -23.77
N ALA A 161 -13.75 4.14 -22.69
CA ALA A 161 -12.45 3.47 -22.66
C ALA A 161 -12.55 1.94 -22.49
N GLY A 162 -13.77 1.39 -22.30
CA GLY A 162 -14.02 -0.04 -22.14
C GLY A 162 -13.81 -0.59 -20.73
N TYR A 163 -13.77 0.29 -19.73
CA TYR A 163 -13.60 -0.08 -18.31
C TYR A 163 -14.92 -0.04 -17.55
N VAL A 164 -14.92 -0.61 -16.36
CA VAL A 164 -16.04 -0.62 -15.40
C VAL A 164 -15.74 0.35 -14.28
N ASP A 165 -16.73 1.10 -13.82
CA ASP A 165 -16.61 2.18 -12.83
C ASP A 165 -16.85 1.74 -11.36
N THR A 166 -17.03 0.43 -11.13
CA THR A 166 -17.25 -0.16 -9.79
C THR A 166 -16.05 0.02 -8.89
#